data_8a1ab97b0515cd0c052a1a9b7de3f90a
#
_entry.id   8a1ab97b0515cd0c052a1a9b7de3f90a
#
_cell.length_a   1.000
_cell.length_b   1.000
_cell.length_c   1.000
_cell.angle_alpha   90.00
_cell.angle_beta   90.00
_cell.angle_gamma   90.00
#
_symmetry.space_group_name_H-M   'P 1'
#
loop_
_entity.id
_entity.type
_entity.pdbx_description
1 polymer ?
#
loop_
_entity_poly.entity_id
_entity_poly.type
_entity_poly.pdbx_seq_one_letter_code
_entity_poly.pdbx_strand_id
1 'polypeptide(L)'
;MAEFETVRRAGAGIRTAQIDEGLRAHMNRVYGLMSLGMLITGVIAYIVGMDFAAARAGEPTSFLSPEILQTMFSSPVRYFVIFAPLLVVFGFGAAVNRLSENAARGVFFLFSALMGLSISWIFAVYTGASIAQTFFVTAIAFLGLSLWGYTTKKDISGWGTFLIMGVIGLIVASIVNIFLASSALMFAISAIGVLVFAGLTAYDTQNIKNTYIAMASHGQTEWLGKAAIMGALSLYLYFLNIFQFLLMFMGNQE
;
A
#
# COMPACT_ATOMS: atom_id res chain seq x y z
N MET A 1 -17.07 29.10 41.87
CA MET A 1 -17.48 27.90 41.04
C MET A 1 -17.41 28.23 39.55
N ALA A 2 -17.90 29.37 39.08
CA ALA A 2 -17.84 29.73 37.64
C ALA A 2 -16.41 29.87 37.06
N GLU A 3 -15.44 30.34 37.83
CA GLU A 3 -14.05 30.50 37.42
C GLU A 3 -13.34 29.14 37.17
N PHE A 4 -13.61 28.13 37.98
CA PHE A 4 -13.09 26.76 37.80
C PHE A 4 -13.69 26.05 36.58
N GLU A 5 -14.94 26.34 36.24
CA GLU A 5 -15.56 25.79 35.02
C GLU A 5 -15.00 26.42 33.74
N THR A 6 -14.72 27.72 33.76
CA THR A 6 -14.11 28.42 32.59
C THR A 6 -12.68 27.97 32.35
N VAL A 7 -11.86 27.80 33.39
CA VAL A 7 -10.48 27.29 33.27
C VAL A 7 -10.49 25.84 32.79
N ARG A 8 -11.42 25.00 33.25
CA ARG A 8 -11.56 23.60 32.80
C ARG A 8 -12.02 23.47 31.35
N ARG A 9 -12.94 24.34 30.88
CA ARG A 9 -13.38 24.41 29.49
C ARG A 9 -12.29 24.92 28.55
N ALA A 10 -11.53 25.96 28.99
CA ALA A 10 -10.39 26.46 28.23
C ALA A 10 -9.29 25.40 28.08
N GLY A 11 -8.95 24.66 29.15
CA GLY A 11 -7.98 23.56 29.10
C GLY A 11 -8.43 22.40 28.22
N ALA A 12 -9.72 22.06 28.22
CA ALA A 12 -10.26 21.01 27.33
C ALA A 12 -10.20 21.45 25.86
N GLY A 13 -10.51 22.70 25.55
CA GLY A 13 -10.44 23.25 24.19
C GLY A 13 -9.01 23.28 23.63
N ILE A 14 -8.03 23.68 24.45
CA ILE A 14 -6.61 23.67 24.05
C ILE A 14 -6.14 22.24 23.78
N ARG A 15 -6.50 21.27 24.62
CA ARG A 15 -6.12 19.86 24.42
C ARG A 15 -6.73 19.28 23.16
N THR A 16 -7.98 19.59 22.85
CA THR A 16 -8.63 19.16 21.61
C THR A 16 -7.94 19.73 20.38
N ALA A 17 -7.62 21.03 20.38
CA ALA A 17 -6.91 21.68 19.28
C ALA A 17 -5.50 21.09 19.07
N GLN A 18 -4.78 20.75 20.14
CA GLN A 18 -3.47 20.08 20.04
C GLN A 18 -3.58 18.67 19.47
N ILE A 19 -4.62 17.92 19.84
CA ILE A 19 -4.88 16.57 19.26
C ILE A 19 -5.21 16.70 17.78
N ASP A 20 -6.00 17.67 17.36
CA ASP A 20 -6.36 17.88 15.95
C ASP A 20 -5.15 18.29 15.09
N GLU A 21 -4.29 19.16 15.59
CA GLU A 21 -3.04 19.55 14.91
C GLU A 21 -2.08 18.36 14.79
N GLY A 22 -1.89 17.63 15.87
CA GLY A 22 -1.06 16.43 15.89
C GLY A 22 -1.60 15.32 14.99
N LEU A 23 -2.93 15.18 14.88
CA LEU A 23 -3.57 14.25 13.95
C LEU A 23 -3.23 14.58 12.49
N ARG A 24 -3.32 15.87 12.11
CA ARG A 24 -2.94 16.32 10.77
C ARG A 24 -1.47 16.00 10.48
N ALA A 25 -0.58 16.29 11.42
CA ALA A 25 0.85 15.98 11.29
C ALA A 25 1.09 14.47 11.14
N HIS A 26 0.38 13.65 11.92
CA HIS A 26 0.46 12.19 11.84
C HIS A 26 -0.01 11.66 10.48
N MET A 27 -1.18 12.11 9.99
CA MET A 27 -1.70 11.70 8.69
C MET A 27 -0.79 12.14 7.54
N ASN A 28 -0.27 13.37 7.59
CA ASN A 28 0.71 13.84 6.62
C ASN A 28 1.97 12.97 6.60
N ARG A 29 2.42 12.50 7.77
CA ARG A 29 3.54 11.57 7.87
C ARG A 29 3.22 10.20 7.24
N VAL A 30 2.02 9.66 7.49
CA VAL A 30 1.54 8.40 6.89
C VAL A 30 1.55 8.51 5.37
N TYR A 31 0.90 9.53 4.82
CA TYR A 31 0.85 9.73 3.36
C TYR A 31 2.21 10.08 2.76
N GLY A 32 3.04 10.84 3.46
CA GLY A 32 4.40 11.17 3.02
C GLY A 32 5.28 9.93 2.91
N LEU A 33 5.26 9.03 3.91
CA LEU A 33 5.97 7.76 3.87
C LEU A 33 5.44 6.86 2.76
N MET A 34 4.12 6.73 2.63
CA MET A 34 3.48 5.97 1.56
C MET A 34 3.91 6.47 0.17
N SER A 35 3.83 7.79 -0.05
CA SER A 35 4.20 8.40 -1.33
C SER A 35 5.67 8.19 -1.68
N LEU A 36 6.57 8.29 -0.69
CA LEU A 36 7.99 8.00 -0.88
C LEU A 36 8.22 6.52 -1.19
N GLY A 37 7.54 5.60 -0.50
CA GLY A 37 7.56 4.18 -0.82
C GLY A 37 7.08 3.90 -2.25
N MET A 38 5.98 4.54 -2.68
CA MET A 38 5.47 4.44 -4.04
C MET A 38 6.46 4.95 -5.08
N LEU A 39 7.14 6.07 -4.80
CA LEU A 39 8.18 6.61 -5.67
C LEU A 39 9.35 5.64 -5.82
N ILE A 40 9.85 5.06 -4.72
CA ILE A 40 10.91 4.04 -4.74
C ILE A 40 10.47 2.84 -5.60
N THR A 41 9.26 2.34 -5.37
CA THR A 41 8.67 1.22 -6.12
C THR A 41 8.59 1.55 -7.62
N GLY A 42 8.04 2.73 -7.95
CA GLY A 42 7.86 3.15 -9.34
C GLY A 42 9.18 3.31 -10.09
N VAL A 43 10.19 3.93 -9.46
CA VAL A 43 11.51 4.12 -10.07
C VAL A 43 12.20 2.77 -10.34
N ILE A 44 12.20 1.88 -9.35
CA ILE A 44 12.82 0.55 -9.51
C ILE A 44 12.06 -0.29 -10.53
N ALA A 45 10.72 -0.30 -10.46
CA ALA A 45 9.90 -1.03 -11.43
C ALA A 45 10.10 -0.52 -12.85
N TYR A 46 10.22 0.79 -13.05
CA TYR A 46 10.48 1.40 -14.34
C TYR A 46 11.86 1.01 -14.90
N ILE A 47 12.93 1.21 -14.12
CA ILE A 47 14.30 0.93 -14.56
C ILE A 47 14.45 -0.55 -14.93
N VAL A 48 14.05 -1.45 -14.03
CA VAL A 48 14.20 -2.89 -14.24
C VAL A 48 13.22 -3.40 -15.31
N GLY A 49 12.01 -2.85 -15.34
CA GLY A 49 10.97 -3.27 -16.27
C GLY A 49 11.26 -2.88 -17.71
N MET A 50 11.81 -1.67 -17.95
CA MET A 50 12.21 -1.23 -19.29
C MET A 50 13.35 -2.09 -19.83
N ASP A 51 14.36 -2.39 -19.02
CA ASP A 51 15.44 -3.28 -19.44
C ASP A 51 14.93 -4.73 -19.69
N PHE A 52 13.98 -5.20 -18.88
CA PHE A 52 13.37 -6.52 -19.08
C PHE A 52 12.53 -6.57 -20.37
N ALA A 53 11.79 -5.51 -20.71
CA ALA A 53 11.06 -5.39 -21.95
C ALA A 53 12.02 -5.38 -23.16
N ALA A 54 13.08 -4.54 -23.10
CA ALA A 54 14.12 -4.46 -24.11
C ALA A 54 14.82 -5.82 -24.36
N ALA A 55 15.21 -6.50 -23.28
CA ALA A 55 15.85 -7.81 -23.38
C ALA A 55 14.94 -8.86 -24.04
N ARG A 56 13.61 -8.81 -23.78
CA ARG A 56 12.63 -9.69 -24.45
C ARG A 56 12.46 -9.37 -25.94
N ALA A 57 12.58 -8.10 -26.29
CA ALA A 57 12.52 -7.67 -27.70
C ALA A 57 13.84 -7.90 -28.46
N GLY A 58 14.91 -8.35 -27.78
CA GLY A 58 16.25 -8.48 -28.37
C GLY A 58 16.98 -7.15 -28.56
N GLU A 59 16.52 -6.11 -27.86
CA GLU A 59 17.10 -4.78 -27.88
C GLU A 59 18.18 -4.61 -26.79
N PRO A 60 19.12 -3.65 -26.93
CA PRO A 60 20.12 -3.38 -25.92
C PRO A 60 19.48 -2.84 -24.64
N THR A 61 19.93 -3.37 -23.51
CA THR A 61 19.54 -2.92 -22.17
C THR A 61 20.38 -1.76 -21.69
N SER A 62 19.85 -0.89 -20.81
CA SER A 62 20.50 0.36 -20.37
C SER A 62 21.25 0.21 -19.03
N PHE A 63 20.68 -0.53 -18.08
CA PHE A 63 21.17 -0.59 -16.69
C PHE A 63 21.58 -2.00 -16.26
N LEU A 64 20.82 -3.03 -16.66
CA LEU A 64 21.04 -4.42 -16.27
C LEU A 64 21.40 -5.26 -17.48
N SER A 65 22.40 -6.16 -17.33
CA SER A 65 22.73 -7.05 -18.43
C SER A 65 21.63 -8.07 -18.69
N PRO A 66 21.47 -8.55 -19.94
CA PRO A 66 20.46 -9.56 -20.29
C PRO A 66 20.60 -10.85 -19.47
N GLU A 67 21.82 -11.25 -19.07
CA GLU A 67 22.05 -12.44 -18.25
C GLU A 67 21.49 -12.28 -16.83
N ILE A 68 21.62 -11.07 -16.23
CA ILE A 68 21.04 -10.76 -14.92
C ILE A 68 19.52 -10.82 -15.01
N LEU A 69 18.93 -10.20 -16.03
CA LEU A 69 17.48 -10.20 -16.25
C LEU A 69 16.94 -11.61 -16.48
N GLN A 70 17.62 -12.41 -17.29
CA GLN A 70 17.28 -13.81 -17.51
C GLN A 70 17.34 -14.61 -16.20
N THR A 71 18.37 -14.39 -15.38
CA THR A 71 18.49 -15.07 -14.08
C THR A 71 17.34 -14.66 -13.16
N MET A 72 16.97 -13.38 -13.11
CA MET A 72 15.91 -12.87 -12.23
C MET A 72 14.51 -13.32 -12.63
N PHE A 73 14.20 -13.38 -13.92
CA PHE A 73 12.82 -13.58 -14.39
C PHE A 73 12.57 -14.92 -15.11
N SER A 74 13.60 -15.63 -15.55
CA SER A 74 13.45 -16.89 -16.28
C SER A 74 13.98 -18.12 -15.53
N SER A 75 14.82 -17.94 -14.49
CA SER A 75 15.37 -19.01 -13.66
C SER A 75 14.47 -19.27 -12.43
N PRO A 76 14.75 -20.30 -11.61
CA PRO A 76 14.08 -20.48 -10.32
C PRO A 76 14.18 -19.29 -9.36
N VAL A 77 15.14 -18.38 -9.55
CA VAL A 77 15.31 -17.14 -8.79
C VAL A 77 14.09 -16.22 -8.90
N ARG A 78 13.33 -16.32 -10.00
CA ARG A 78 12.07 -15.57 -10.18
C ARG A 78 11.10 -15.73 -9.01
N TYR A 79 11.01 -16.93 -8.45
CA TYR A 79 10.12 -17.18 -7.31
C TYR A 79 10.59 -16.41 -6.08
N PHE A 80 11.91 -16.32 -5.88
CA PHE A 80 12.45 -15.49 -4.80
C PHE A 80 12.14 -14.01 -5.03
N VAL A 81 12.31 -13.51 -6.25
CA VAL A 81 11.97 -12.10 -6.60
C VAL A 81 10.49 -11.80 -6.34
N ILE A 82 9.60 -12.71 -6.74
CA ILE A 82 8.14 -12.54 -6.57
C ILE A 82 7.74 -12.60 -5.08
N PHE A 83 8.32 -13.53 -4.30
CA PHE A 83 7.90 -13.78 -2.92
C PHE A 83 8.73 -13.02 -1.87
N ALA A 84 9.86 -12.39 -2.24
CA ALA A 84 10.69 -11.63 -1.30
C ALA A 84 9.90 -10.51 -0.59
N PRO A 85 9.06 -9.71 -1.25
CA PRO A 85 8.25 -8.71 -0.55
C PRO A 85 7.33 -9.34 0.51
N LEU A 86 6.74 -10.50 0.22
CA LEU A 86 5.86 -11.20 1.15
C LEU A 86 6.62 -11.64 2.40
N LEU A 87 7.83 -12.18 2.24
CA LEU A 87 8.69 -12.57 3.36
C LEU A 87 9.05 -11.36 4.23
N VAL A 88 9.37 -10.22 3.59
CA VAL A 88 9.71 -8.99 4.31
C VAL A 88 8.51 -8.44 5.07
N VAL A 89 7.30 -8.42 4.49
CA VAL A 89 6.11 -7.90 5.20
C VAL A 89 5.72 -8.76 6.39
N PHE A 90 5.81 -10.09 6.28
CA PHE A 90 5.57 -10.97 7.42
C PHE A 90 6.64 -10.83 8.50
N GLY A 91 7.91 -10.80 8.11
CA GLY A 91 9.03 -10.56 9.02
C GLY A 91 8.92 -9.20 9.72
N PHE A 92 8.50 -8.17 8.99
CA PHE A 92 8.28 -6.85 9.55
C PHE A 92 7.15 -6.83 10.58
N GLY A 93 6.00 -7.44 10.26
CA GLY A 93 4.88 -7.56 11.20
C GLY A 93 5.28 -8.24 12.52
N ALA A 94 6.09 -9.30 12.44
CA ALA A 94 6.58 -10.01 13.63
C ALA A 94 7.64 -9.22 14.41
N ALA A 95 8.45 -8.40 13.74
CA ALA A 95 9.61 -7.73 14.34
C ALA A 95 9.35 -6.26 14.73
N VAL A 96 8.29 -5.61 14.23
CA VAL A 96 8.05 -4.16 14.37
C VAL A 96 8.10 -3.68 15.83
N ASN A 97 7.64 -4.49 16.77
CA ASN A 97 7.66 -4.16 18.20
C ASN A 97 9.08 -4.05 18.76
N ARG A 98 10.04 -4.77 18.19
CA ARG A 98 11.46 -4.81 18.62
C ARG A 98 12.34 -3.82 17.86
N LEU A 99 11.89 -3.32 16.71
CA LEU A 99 12.64 -2.38 15.89
C LEU A 99 12.58 -0.97 16.46
N SER A 100 13.65 -0.19 16.28
CA SER A 100 13.58 1.26 16.42
C SER A 100 12.73 1.87 15.29
N GLU A 101 12.25 3.10 15.44
CA GLU A 101 11.48 3.78 14.40
C GLU A 101 12.28 3.92 13.09
N ASN A 102 13.56 4.26 13.18
CA ASN A 102 14.42 4.39 12.00
C ASN A 102 14.66 3.03 11.31
N ALA A 103 14.83 1.96 12.08
CA ALA A 103 14.95 0.61 11.53
C ALA A 103 13.63 0.18 10.85
N ALA A 104 12.49 0.43 11.46
CA ALA A 104 11.18 0.14 10.87
C ALA A 104 10.97 0.90 9.54
N ARG A 105 11.39 2.17 9.48
CA ARG A 105 11.36 2.97 8.25
C ARG A 105 12.29 2.38 7.18
N GLY A 106 13.49 1.97 7.55
CA GLY A 106 14.44 1.31 6.65
C GLY A 106 13.87 0.01 6.06
N VAL A 107 13.22 -0.82 6.88
CA VAL A 107 12.55 -2.05 6.43
C VAL A 107 11.39 -1.73 5.46
N PHE A 108 10.60 -0.68 5.74
CA PHE A 108 9.54 -0.24 4.83
C PHE A 108 10.09 0.19 3.46
N PHE A 109 11.20 0.92 3.40
CA PHE A 109 11.80 1.32 2.13
C PHE A 109 12.47 0.14 1.40
N LEU A 110 13.09 -0.78 2.12
CA LEU A 110 13.58 -2.04 1.54
C LEU A 110 12.42 -2.85 0.93
N PHE A 111 11.31 -2.96 1.66
CA PHE A 111 10.09 -3.58 1.15
C PHE A 111 9.58 -2.90 -0.12
N SER A 112 9.55 -1.56 -0.16
CA SER A 112 9.15 -0.79 -1.34
C SER A 112 10.05 -1.04 -2.55
N ALA A 113 11.35 -1.18 -2.32
CA ALA A 113 12.33 -1.52 -3.35
C ALA A 113 12.10 -2.94 -3.91
N LEU A 114 11.90 -3.92 -3.04
CA LEU A 114 11.60 -5.29 -3.44
C LEU A 114 10.25 -5.41 -4.17
N MET A 115 9.25 -4.63 -3.76
CA MET A 115 7.98 -4.54 -4.49
C MET A 115 8.18 -3.98 -5.90
N GLY A 116 9.01 -2.94 -6.06
CA GLY A 116 9.34 -2.41 -7.38
C GLY A 116 9.97 -3.47 -8.28
N LEU A 117 10.90 -4.23 -7.73
CA LEU A 117 11.53 -5.35 -8.44
C LEU A 117 10.51 -6.43 -8.81
N SER A 118 9.66 -6.82 -7.84
CA SER A 118 8.65 -7.87 -8.03
C SER A 118 7.60 -7.53 -9.10
N ILE A 119 7.19 -6.26 -9.21
CA ILE A 119 6.16 -5.84 -10.18
C ILE A 119 6.73 -5.30 -11.50
N SER A 120 8.04 -5.24 -11.67
CA SER A 120 8.69 -4.66 -12.86
C SER A 120 8.30 -5.34 -14.19
N TRP A 121 7.89 -6.62 -14.13
CA TRP A 121 7.40 -7.37 -15.29
C TRP A 121 6.21 -6.72 -16.01
N ILE A 122 5.46 -5.83 -15.31
CA ILE A 122 4.32 -5.14 -15.93
C ILE A 122 4.72 -4.31 -17.15
N PHE A 123 5.93 -3.78 -17.18
CA PHE A 123 6.46 -3.01 -18.32
C PHE A 123 6.78 -3.86 -19.56
N ALA A 124 6.85 -5.19 -19.39
CA ALA A 124 7.03 -6.13 -20.48
C ALA A 124 5.71 -6.77 -20.97
N VAL A 125 4.58 -6.40 -20.34
CA VAL A 125 3.26 -6.97 -20.64
C VAL A 125 2.26 -5.88 -21.03
N TYR A 126 2.34 -4.71 -20.41
CA TYR A 126 1.39 -3.62 -20.62
C TYR A 126 2.08 -2.40 -21.21
N THR A 127 1.37 -1.68 -22.08
CA THR A 127 1.88 -0.44 -22.67
C THR A 127 2.15 0.60 -21.58
N GLY A 128 3.20 1.39 -21.75
CA GLY A 128 3.54 2.47 -20.81
C GLY A 128 2.39 3.47 -20.59
N ALA A 129 1.61 3.77 -21.65
CA ALA A 129 0.43 4.62 -21.57
C ALA A 129 -0.65 4.00 -20.66
N SER A 130 -0.88 2.69 -20.76
CA SER A 130 -1.86 1.96 -19.95
C SER A 130 -1.45 1.94 -18.47
N ILE A 131 -0.16 1.72 -18.19
CA ILE A 131 0.40 1.76 -16.83
C ILE A 131 0.19 3.15 -16.22
N ALA A 132 0.53 4.22 -16.96
CA ALA A 132 0.37 5.58 -16.48
C ALA A 132 -1.11 5.94 -16.24
N GLN A 133 -2.00 5.64 -17.20
CA GLN A 133 -3.43 5.89 -17.07
C GLN A 133 -4.01 5.17 -15.84
N THR A 134 -3.70 3.89 -15.68
CA THR A 134 -4.18 3.10 -14.54
C THR A 134 -3.65 3.65 -13.22
N PHE A 135 -2.40 4.11 -13.19
CA PHE A 135 -1.82 4.73 -12.00
C PHE A 135 -2.59 5.99 -11.58
N PHE A 136 -2.89 6.89 -12.53
CA PHE A 136 -3.65 8.11 -12.24
C PHE A 136 -5.09 7.80 -11.81
N VAL A 137 -5.76 6.86 -12.45
CA VAL A 137 -7.11 6.43 -12.04
C VAL A 137 -7.08 5.87 -10.61
N THR A 138 -6.09 5.03 -10.31
CA THR A 138 -5.89 4.49 -8.96
C THR A 138 -5.65 5.61 -7.94
N ALA A 139 -4.80 6.58 -8.28
CA ALA A 139 -4.49 7.70 -7.38
C ALA A 139 -5.72 8.55 -7.06
N ILE A 140 -6.54 8.87 -8.07
CA ILE A 140 -7.78 9.63 -7.88
C ILE A 140 -8.77 8.85 -7.02
N ALA A 141 -9.00 7.57 -7.32
CA ALA A 141 -9.89 6.72 -6.55
C ALA A 141 -9.41 6.58 -5.10
N PHE A 142 -8.13 6.30 -4.90
CA PHE A 142 -7.51 6.16 -3.57
C PHE A 142 -7.64 7.44 -2.75
N LEU A 143 -7.35 8.60 -3.33
CA LEU A 143 -7.48 9.90 -2.65
C LEU A 143 -8.93 10.15 -2.22
N GLY A 144 -9.90 9.88 -3.08
CA GLY A 144 -11.33 10.01 -2.76
C GLY A 144 -11.76 9.12 -1.60
N LEU A 145 -11.37 7.84 -1.66
CA LEU A 145 -11.68 6.84 -0.63
C LEU A 145 -11.01 7.17 0.71
N SER A 146 -9.75 7.57 0.67
CA SER A 146 -9.00 7.94 1.85
C SER A 146 -9.56 9.22 2.49
N LEU A 147 -9.89 10.23 1.68
CA LEU A 147 -10.54 11.46 2.17
C LEU A 147 -11.91 11.15 2.80
N TRP A 148 -12.70 10.28 2.19
CA TRP A 148 -13.96 9.84 2.77
C TRP A 148 -13.76 9.11 4.10
N GLY A 149 -12.83 8.15 4.17
CA GLY A 149 -12.48 7.43 5.41
C GLY A 149 -12.02 8.38 6.53
N TYR A 150 -11.22 9.41 6.19
CA TYR A 150 -10.75 10.41 7.13
C TYR A 150 -11.87 11.33 7.66
N THR A 151 -12.80 11.75 6.78
CA THR A 151 -13.81 12.78 7.10
C THR A 151 -15.13 12.19 7.58
N THR A 152 -15.44 10.95 7.25
CA THR A 152 -16.72 10.34 7.61
C THR A 152 -16.93 10.30 9.13
N LYS A 153 -18.17 10.59 9.54
CA LYS A 153 -18.63 10.48 10.93
C LYS A 153 -19.25 9.11 11.22
N LYS A 154 -19.49 8.31 10.18
CA LYS A 154 -20.02 6.95 10.35
C LYS A 154 -18.90 6.05 10.85
N ASP A 155 -19.18 5.25 11.86
CA ASP A 155 -18.28 4.19 12.30
C ASP A 155 -18.32 3.03 11.31
N ILE A 156 -17.20 2.81 10.63
CA ILE A 156 -17.02 1.71 9.67
C ILE A 156 -16.12 0.60 10.23
N SER A 157 -15.85 0.59 11.53
CA SER A 157 -15.02 -0.42 12.19
C SER A 157 -15.53 -1.85 11.97
N GLY A 158 -16.84 -2.04 11.86
CA GLY A 158 -17.46 -3.33 11.56
C GLY A 158 -17.14 -3.90 10.17
N TRP A 159 -16.64 -3.09 9.24
CA TRP A 159 -16.28 -3.56 7.89
C TRP A 159 -15.00 -4.42 7.87
N GLY A 160 -14.12 -4.25 8.87
CA GLY A 160 -12.80 -4.89 8.89
C GLY A 160 -12.86 -6.41 8.69
N THR A 161 -13.69 -7.10 9.47
CA THR A 161 -13.83 -8.57 9.37
C THR A 161 -14.33 -9.00 7.99
N PHE A 162 -15.34 -8.33 7.45
CA PHE A 162 -15.89 -8.64 6.13
C PHE A 162 -14.86 -8.43 5.02
N LEU A 163 -14.12 -7.32 5.06
CA LEU A 163 -13.10 -6.99 4.06
C LEU A 163 -11.90 -7.96 4.13
N ILE A 164 -11.47 -8.36 5.34
CA ILE A 164 -10.40 -9.36 5.50
C ILE A 164 -10.85 -10.72 4.93
N MET A 165 -12.10 -11.14 5.17
CA MET A 165 -12.64 -12.34 4.54
C MET A 165 -12.67 -12.22 3.02
N GLY A 166 -12.97 -11.02 2.50
CA GLY A 166 -12.88 -10.72 1.06
C GLY A 166 -11.46 -10.92 0.52
N VAL A 167 -10.43 -10.44 1.22
CA VAL A 167 -9.02 -10.66 0.83
C VAL A 167 -8.68 -12.17 0.81
N ILE A 168 -9.08 -12.91 1.84
CA ILE A 168 -8.85 -14.37 1.89
C ILE A 168 -9.55 -15.04 0.70
N GLY A 169 -10.79 -14.66 0.42
CA GLY A 169 -11.54 -15.17 -0.74
C GLY A 169 -10.84 -14.87 -2.07
N LEU A 170 -10.28 -13.67 -2.25
CA LEU A 170 -9.50 -13.29 -3.43
C LEU A 170 -8.23 -14.14 -3.57
N ILE A 171 -7.51 -14.39 -2.47
CA ILE A 171 -6.32 -15.24 -2.48
C ILE A 171 -6.69 -16.67 -2.92
N VAL A 172 -7.73 -17.24 -2.33
CA VAL A 172 -8.20 -18.60 -2.67
C VAL A 172 -8.64 -18.65 -4.13
N ALA A 173 -9.45 -17.69 -4.59
CA ALA A 173 -9.90 -17.61 -5.99
C ALA A 173 -8.72 -17.47 -6.96
N SER A 174 -7.70 -16.68 -6.60
CA SER A 174 -6.48 -16.52 -7.41
C SER A 174 -5.69 -17.84 -7.52
N ILE A 175 -5.55 -18.57 -6.42
CA ILE A 175 -4.90 -19.89 -6.41
C ILE A 175 -5.68 -20.87 -7.30
N VAL A 176 -7.00 -20.92 -7.16
CA VAL A 176 -7.86 -21.76 -8.00
C VAL A 176 -7.71 -21.38 -9.48
N ASN A 177 -7.61 -20.08 -9.79
CA ASN A 177 -7.47 -19.63 -11.16
C ASN A 177 -6.12 -19.98 -11.81
N ILE A 178 -5.07 -20.22 -11.02
CA ILE A 178 -3.79 -20.76 -11.55
C ILE A 178 -4.00 -22.11 -12.24
N PHE A 179 -4.91 -22.95 -11.71
CA PHE A 179 -5.20 -24.27 -12.29
C PHE A 179 -6.29 -24.21 -13.37
N LEU A 180 -7.26 -23.30 -13.24
CA LEU A 180 -8.37 -23.17 -14.20
C LEU A 180 -8.00 -22.35 -15.44
N ALA A 181 -7.04 -21.42 -15.32
CA ALA A 181 -6.64 -20.46 -16.35
C ALA A 181 -7.83 -19.74 -17.00
N SER A 182 -8.87 -19.44 -16.21
CA SER A 182 -10.13 -18.85 -16.69
C SER A 182 -10.03 -17.32 -16.74
N SER A 183 -10.19 -16.74 -17.92
CA SER A 183 -10.24 -15.29 -18.12
C SER A 183 -11.46 -14.65 -17.44
N ALA A 184 -12.61 -15.33 -17.43
CA ALA A 184 -13.81 -14.87 -16.75
C ALA A 184 -13.62 -14.81 -15.23
N LEU A 185 -12.95 -15.81 -14.64
CA LEU A 185 -12.62 -15.81 -13.22
C LEU A 185 -11.57 -14.72 -12.90
N MET A 186 -10.57 -14.52 -13.76
CA MET A 186 -9.60 -13.44 -13.62
C MET A 186 -10.27 -12.06 -13.61
N PHE A 187 -11.22 -11.82 -14.53
CA PHE A 187 -12.01 -10.61 -14.57
C PHE A 187 -12.81 -10.39 -13.26
N ALA A 188 -13.48 -11.44 -12.77
CA ALA A 188 -14.24 -11.37 -11.52
C ALA A 188 -13.34 -11.08 -10.32
N ILE A 189 -12.17 -11.74 -10.21
CA ILE A 189 -11.17 -11.50 -9.17
C ILE A 189 -10.71 -10.04 -9.22
N SER A 190 -10.42 -9.51 -10.40
CA SER A 190 -9.96 -8.12 -10.55
C SER A 190 -11.04 -7.12 -10.13
N ALA A 191 -12.28 -7.30 -10.57
CA ALA A 191 -13.39 -6.41 -10.22
C ALA A 191 -13.69 -6.43 -8.70
N ILE A 192 -13.79 -7.62 -8.11
CA ILE A 192 -14.02 -7.77 -6.66
C ILE A 192 -12.82 -7.26 -5.88
N GLY A 193 -11.60 -7.51 -6.36
CA GLY A 193 -10.36 -7.04 -5.75
C GLY A 193 -10.33 -5.52 -5.62
N VAL A 194 -10.67 -4.79 -6.67
CA VAL A 194 -10.78 -3.32 -6.61
C VAL A 194 -11.76 -2.89 -5.51
N LEU A 195 -12.94 -3.50 -5.42
CA LEU A 195 -13.95 -3.14 -4.41
C LEU A 195 -13.49 -3.44 -2.99
N VAL A 196 -12.88 -4.60 -2.76
CA VAL A 196 -12.37 -5.01 -1.43
C VAL A 196 -11.27 -4.07 -0.96
N PHE A 197 -10.26 -3.78 -1.81
CA PHE A 197 -9.16 -2.89 -1.44
C PHE A 197 -9.57 -1.41 -1.38
N ALA A 198 -10.58 -1.00 -2.15
CA ALA A 198 -11.23 0.29 -1.99
C ALA A 198 -11.89 0.44 -0.60
N GLY A 199 -12.64 -0.58 -0.18
CA GLY A 199 -13.21 -0.63 1.16
C GLY A 199 -12.15 -0.61 2.26
N LEU A 200 -11.07 -1.40 2.12
CA LEU A 200 -9.93 -1.41 3.04
C LEU A 200 -9.23 -0.06 3.13
N THR A 201 -9.10 0.66 2.02
CA THR A 201 -8.50 2.01 2.02
C THR A 201 -9.28 2.96 2.92
N ALA A 202 -10.59 3.01 2.78
CA ALA A 202 -11.45 3.86 3.60
C ALA A 202 -11.45 3.41 5.07
N TYR A 203 -11.59 2.10 5.31
CA TYR A 203 -11.58 1.50 6.64
C TYR A 203 -10.29 1.79 7.39
N ASP A 204 -9.14 1.50 6.78
CA ASP A 204 -7.85 1.69 7.46
C ASP A 204 -7.49 3.18 7.62
N THR A 205 -7.90 4.04 6.71
CA THR A 205 -7.74 5.49 6.91
C THR A 205 -8.47 5.94 8.17
N GLN A 206 -9.71 5.48 8.40
CA GLN A 206 -10.43 5.76 9.63
C GLN A 206 -9.76 5.12 10.85
N ASN A 207 -9.28 3.90 10.72
CA ASN A 207 -8.60 3.16 11.79
C ASN A 207 -7.29 3.85 12.22
N ILE A 208 -6.47 4.33 11.28
CA ILE A 208 -5.23 5.09 11.54
C ILE A 208 -5.56 6.37 12.33
N LYS A 209 -6.59 7.11 11.89
CA LYS A 209 -7.08 8.30 12.60
C LYS A 209 -7.51 7.98 14.03
N ASN A 210 -8.36 6.96 14.21
CA ASN A 210 -8.89 6.59 15.52
C ASN A 210 -7.79 6.07 16.45
N THR A 211 -6.85 5.30 15.94
CA THR A 211 -5.67 4.83 16.68
C THR A 211 -4.83 5.99 17.18
N TYR A 212 -4.57 7.00 16.33
CA TYR A 212 -3.87 8.22 16.75
C TYR A 212 -4.60 8.92 17.88
N ILE A 213 -5.90 9.17 17.74
CA ILE A 213 -6.71 9.86 18.75
C ILE A 213 -6.69 9.10 20.09
N ALA A 214 -6.83 7.77 20.04
CA ALA A 214 -6.77 6.93 21.22
C ALA A 214 -5.39 7.02 21.91
N MET A 215 -4.29 6.89 21.18
CA MET A 215 -2.94 6.98 21.74
C MET A 215 -2.64 8.37 22.31
N ALA A 216 -2.97 9.43 21.58
CA ALA A 216 -2.74 10.80 22.00
C ALA A 216 -3.55 11.17 23.26
N SER A 217 -4.79 10.68 23.38
CA SER A 217 -5.64 10.91 24.55
C SER A 217 -5.11 10.23 25.82
N HIS A 218 -4.39 9.12 25.69
CA HIS A 218 -3.76 8.39 26.81
C HIS A 218 -2.29 8.77 27.04
N GLY A 219 -1.73 9.72 26.28
CA GLY A 219 -0.33 10.17 26.42
C GLY A 219 0.70 9.15 25.90
N GLN A 220 0.28 8.16 25.14
CA GLN A 220 1.15 7.11 24.56
C GLN A 220 1.75 7.60 23.24
N THR A 221 2.68 8.56 23.30
CA THR A 221 3.25 9.18 22.09
C THR A 221 4.44 8.42 21.51
N GLU A 222 5.11 7.57 22.31
CA GLU A 222 6.32 6.84 21.88
C GLU A 222 6.08 5.90 20.69
N TRP A 223 4.87 5.35 20.56
CA TRP A 223 4.50 4.42 19.51
C TRP A 223 3.99 5.08 18.22
N LEU A 224 3.68 6.38 18.26
CA LEU A 224 3.07 7.09 17.11
C LEU A 224 3.93 7.06 15.86
N GLY A 225 5.27 7.08 15.99
CA GLY A 225 6.17 6.96 14.86
C GLY A 225 6.06 5.63 14.13
N LYS A 226 6.03 4.52 14.87
CA LYS A 226 5.84 3.18 14.30
C LYS A 226 4.43 2.97 13.78
N ALA A 227 3.40 3.51 14.47
CA ALA A 227 2.03 3.48 13.99
C ALA A 227 1.87 4.18 12.63
N ALA A 228 2.57 5.32 12.42
CA ALA A 228 2.59 5.98 11.12
C ALA A 228 3.23 5.12 10.01
N ILE A 229 4.31 4.40 10.32
CA ILE A 229 4.96 3.50 9.35
C ILE A 229 4.06 2.32 9.01
N MET A 230 3.40 1.71 10.01
CA MET A 230 2.44 0.63 9.79
C MET A 230 1.23 1.09 8.97
N GLY A 231 0.67 2.26 9.29
CA GLY A 231 -0.40 2.86 8.50
C GLY A 231 0.02 3.16 7.06
N ALA A 232 1.24 3.67 6.86
CA ALA A 232 1.79 3.89 5.53
C ALA A 232 1.95 2.58 4.75
N LEU A 233 2.41 1.51 5.39
CA LEU A 233 2.53 0.17 4.78
C LEU A 233 1.17 -0.39 4.35
N SER A 234 0.15 -0.31 5.22
CA SER A 234 -1.19 -0.78 4.88
C SER A 234 -1.76 -0.02 3.67
N LEU A 235 -1.75 1.31 3.72
CA LEU A 235 -2.27 2.14 2.62
C LEU A 235 -1.48 1.95 1.32
N TYR A 236 -0.16 1.79 1.41
CA TYR A 236 0.71 1.46 0.28
C TYR A 236 0.31 0.13 -0.36
N LEU A 237 0.10 -0.92 0.43
CA LEU A 237 -0.34 -2.22 -0.07
C LEU A 237 -1.71 -2.14 -0.74
N TYR A 238 -2.65 -1.40 -0.17
CA TYR A 238 -3.99 -1.25 -0.78
C TYR A 238 -3.93 -0.50 -2.10
N PHE A 239 -3.13 0.56 -2.17
CA PHE A 239 -2.89 1.27 -3.43
C PHE A 239 -2.34 0.35 -4.52
N LEU A 240 -1.28 -0.41 -4.21
CA LEU A 240 -0.68 -1.33 -5.19
C LEU A 240 -1.64 -2.43 -5.63
N ASN A 241 -2.45 -2.97 -4.71
CA ASN A 241 -3.44 -3.98 -5.07
C ASN A 241 -4.54 -3.39 -5.96
N ILE A 242 -5.09 -2.20 -5.64
CA ILE A 242 -6.04 -1.52 -6.52
C ILE A 242 -5.42 -1.27 -7.90
N PHE A 243 -4.20 -0.75 -7.94
CA PHE A 243 -3.48 -0.51 -9.18
C PHE A 243 -3.32 -1.79 -10.02
N GLN A 244 -2.87 -2.88 -9.42
CA GLN A 244 -2.67 -4.14 -10.12
C GLN A 244 -3.99 -4.72 -10.62
N PHE A 245 -5.04 -4.73 -9.81
CA PHE A 245 -6.35 -5.21 -10.26
C PHE A 245 -6.97 -4.32 -11.35
N LEU A 246 -6.83 -3.01 -11.26
CA LEU A 246 -7.26 -2.11 -12.33
C LEU A 246 -6.43 -2.31 -13.61
N LEU A 247 -5.12 -2.54 -13.48
CA LEU A 247 -4.26 -2.81 -14.64
C LEU A 247 -4.64 -4.14 -15.32
N MET A 248 -4.96 -5.17 -14.53
CA MET A 248 -5.46 -6.45 -15.07
C MET A 248 -6.84 -6.33 -15.70
N PHE A 249 -7.67 -5.42 -15.21
CA PHE A 249 -9.05 -5.21 -15.68
C PHE A 249 -9.14 -4.36 -16.94
N MET A 250 -8.34 -3.30 -17.05
CA MET A 250 -8.45 -2.29 -18.10
C MET A 250 -7.15 -2.04 -18.87
N GLY A 251 -6.05 -2.72 -18.51
CA GLY A 251 -4.76 -2.52 -19.13
C GLY A 251 -4.68 -3.13 -20.54
N ASN A 252 -4.18 -2.35 -21.51
CA ASN A 252 -3.87 -2.84 -22.84
C ASN A 252 -2.51 -3.55 -22.80
N GLN A 253 -2.50 -4.80 -23.27
CA GLN A 253 -1.30 -5.62 -23.40
C GLN A 253 -0.64 -5.36 -24.77
N GLU A 254 0.70 -5.40 -24.78
CA GLU A 254 1.51 -5.38 -26.03
C GLU A 254 1.62 -6.76 -26.64
#